data_d5d991b452f235450c07e8c1d0814cdc
#
_entry.id   d5d991b452f235450c07e8c1d0814cdc
#
_cell.length_a   1.000
_cell.length_b   1.000
_cell.length_c   1.000
_cell.angle_alpha   90.00
_cell.angle_beta   90.00
_cell.angle_gamma   90.00
#
_symmetry.space_group_name_H-M   'P 1'
#
loop_
_entity.id
_entity.type
_entity.pdbx_description
1 polymer ?
#
loop_
_entity_poly.entity_id
_entity_poly.type
_entity_poly.pdbx_seq_one_letter_code
_entity_poly.pdbx_strand_id
1 'polypeptide(L)'
;DKRNKILKEKGIEFRQVIIPEKSTVLSDLYPINIKGPTPQFLSVESKLAGLRDNEFYVPVREYLTGHEDRTRTYSKVDTHFSPLGCYLTHKIIMASLGVTVGSVPFNRRVVAMGDVGSRFPAAHLCSVDHYPDLGHMEGYTVDPERVELVEGARQIGMRIVYANPGAPVQKKAIAFANSFFELGLEANRISWWMSRWFSEFHFIWSPEVDFDYVEKVRPDIVIAQTIERFLVRAPRR
;
A
#
# COMPACT_ATOMS: atom_id res chain seq x y z
N ASP A 1 0.28 0.50 18.75
CA ASP A 1 1.26 0.49 19.83
C ASP A 1 1.66 -0.92 20.28
N LYS A 2 0.73 -1.82 20.64
CA LYS A 2 1.06 -3.20 21.11
C LYS A 2 1.90 -3.99 20.08
N ARG A 3 1.50 -3.97 18.80
CA ARG A 3 2.24 -4.66 17.72
C ARG A 3 3.65 -4.10 17.56
N ASN A 4 3.77 -2.76 17.55
CA ASN A 4 5.07 -2.09 17.47
C ASN A 4 6.00 -2.54 18.61
N LYS A 5 5.49 -2.56 19.85
CA LYS A 5 6.27 -2.98 21.02
C LYS A 5 6.78 -4.42 20.90
N ILE A 6 5.89 -5.36 20.55
CA ILE A 6 6.25 -6.79 20.39
C ILE A 6 7.32 -6.97 19.30
N LEU A 7 7.18 -6.28 18.14
CA LEU A 7 8.12 -6.41 17.04
C LEU A 7 9.45 -5.74 17.36
N LYS A 8 9.43 -4.57 18.00
CA LYS A 8 10.62 -3.85 18.44
C LYS A 8 11.44 -4.66 19.45
N GLU A 9 10.80 -5.40 20.37
CA GLU A 9 11.47 -6.31 21.31
C GLU A 9 12.20 -7.47 20.59
N LYS A 10 11.77 -7.81 19.38
CA LYS A 10 12.38 -8.81 18.49
C LYS A 10 13.41 -8.22 17.50
N GLY A 11 13.68 -6.92 17.58
CA GLY A 11 14.55 -6.21 16.64
C GLY A 11 13.97 -6.04 15.25
N ILE A 12 12.64 -6.17 15.10
CA ILE A 12 11.93 -6.05 13.83
C ILE A 12 11.34 -4.64 13.70
N GLU A 13 11.63 -3.98 12.59
CA GLU A 13 11.09 -2.67 12.28
C GLU A 13 9.62 -2.77 11.85
N PHE A 14 8.75 -1.96 12.45
CA PHE A 14 7.30 -2.03 12.19
C PHE A 14 6.79 -0.76 11.53
N ARG A 15 5.90 -0.90 10.55
CA ARG A 15 5.14 0.22 9.98
C ARG A 15 3.66 -0.09 9.93
N GLN A 16 2.84 0.84 10.43
CA GLN A 16 1.40 0.83 10.30
C GLN A 16 0.98 1.80 9.20
N VAL A 17 0.30 1.28 8.19
CA VAL A 17 -0.20 2.02 7.04
C VAL A 17 -1.72 2.03 7.06
N ILE A 18 -2.34 3.21 6.99
CA ILE A 18 -3.78 3.36 6.80
C ILE A 18 -3.99 4.04 5.45
N ILE A 19 -4.58 3.31 4.51
CA ILE A 19 -4.94 3.87 3.22
C ILE A 19 -6.21 4.72 3.38
N PRO A 20 -6.18 6.02 3.06
CA PRO A 20 -7.38 6.85 3.08
C PRO A 20 -8.37 6.42 2.00
N GLU A 21 -9.63 6.79 2.15
CA GLU A 21 -10.61 6.65 1.09
C GLU A 21 -10.35 7.67 -0.03
N LYS A 22 -10.74 7.31 -1.25
CA LYS A 22 -10.72 8.23 -2.39
C LYS A 22 -11.47 9.54 -2.09
N SER A 23 -12.63 9.43 -1.44
CA SER A 23 -13.43 10.58 -1.01
C SER A 23 -12.74 11.43 0.08
N THR A 24 -11.81 10.87 0.84
CA THR A 24 -11.02 11.60 1.82
C THR A 24 -9.93 12.44 1.15
N VAL A 25 -9.21 11.85 0.18
CA VAL A 25 -8.13 12.55 -0.53
C VAL A 25 -8.66 13.57 -1.51
N LEU A 26 -9.79 13.28 -2.16
CA LEU A 26 -10.38 14.08 -3.26
C LEU A 26 -11.71 14.72 -2.86
N SER A 27 -11.94 15.02 -1.59
CA SER A 27 -13.23 15.49 -1.05
C SER A 27 -13.77 16.73 -1.74
N ASP A 28 -12.90 17.64 -2.16
CA ASP A 28 -13.24 18.89 -2.86
C ASP A 28 -13.65 18.69 -4.34
N LEU A 29 -13.40 17.51 -4.91
CA LEU A 29 -13.79 17.16 -6.28
C LEU A 29 -15.16 16.51 -6.38
N TYR A 30 -15.78 16.17 -5.25
CA TYR A 30 -17.12 15.58 -5.26
C TYR A 30 -18.20 16.66 -5.33
N PRO A 31 -19.26 16.47 -6.17
CA PRO A 31 -20.33 17.45 -6.35
C PRO A 31 -21.26 17.57 -5.12
N ILE A 32 -21.15 16.64 -4.18
CA ILE A 32 -21.89 16.61 -2.93
C ILE A 32 -20.91 16.72 -1.76
N ASN A 33 -21.33 17.30 -0.65
CA ASN A 33 -20.48 17.43 0.54
C ASN A 33 -20.25 16.07 1.19
N ILE A 34 -19.23 15.33 0.72
CA ILE A 34 -18.76 14.11 1.32
C ILE A 34 -17.80 14.49 2.44
N LYS A 35 -18.21 14.22 3.68
CA LYS A 35 -17.36 14.45 4.84
C LYS A 35 -16.33 13.33 4.96
N GLY A 36 -15.14 13.58 4.45
CA GLY A 36 -13.95 12.79 4.70
C GLY A 36 -12.89 13.67 5.42
N PRO A 37 -12.00 13.10 6.21
CA PRO A 37 -11.89 11.71 6.62
C PRO A 37 -13.01 11.28 7.60
N THR A 38 -13.22 9.96 7.74
CA THR A 38 -14.20 9.43 8.68
C THR A 38 -13.85 9.77 10.12
N PRO A 39 -14.85 9.91 11.03
CA PRO A 39 -14.59 10.18 12.45
C PRO A 39 -13.67 9.13 13.09
N GLN A 40 -13.79 7.87 12.67
CA GLN A 40 -12.93 6.79 13.13
C GLN A 40 -11.47 7.01 12.72
N PHE A 41 -11.22 7.46 11.49
CA PHE A 41 -9.88 7.74 11.02
C PHE A 41 -9.26 8.91 11.81
N LEU A 42 -9.98 10.02 11.97
CA LEU A 42 -9.55 11.15 12.79
C LEU A 42 -9.22 10.74 14.23
N SER A 43 -10.07 9.90 14.83
CA SER A 43 -9.84 9.38 16.18
C SER A 43 -8.57 8.54 16.28
N VAL A 44 -8.30 7.70 15.26
CA VAL A 44 -7.07 6.89 15.21
C VAL A 44 -5.85 7.78 15.04
N GLU A 45 -5.87 8.72 14.08
CA GLU A 45 -4.75 9.65 13.87
C GLU A 45 -4.45 10.50 15.10
N SER A 46 -5.49 11.02 15.77
CA SER A 46 -5.32 11.78 17.01
C SER A 46 -4.65 10.96 18.12
N LYS A 47 -5.04 9.68 18.26
CA LYS A 47 -4.40 8.79 19.23
C LYS A 47 -2.95 8.47 18.86
N LEU A 48 -2.67 8.25 17.58
CA LEU A 48 -1.31 7.99 17.10
C LEU A 48 -0.40 9.21 17.30
N ALA A 49 -0.90 10.41 16.99
CA ALA A 49 -0.16 11.65 17.21
C ALA A 49 0.18 11.91 18.69
N GLY A 50 -0.65 11.40 19.62
CA GLY A 50 -0.42 11.50 21.07
C GLY A 50 0.60 10.49 21.61
N LEU A 51 1.07 9.53 20.83
CA LEU A 51 2.07 8.57 21.28
C LEU A 51 3.48 9.17 21.20
N ARG A 52 4.30 8.92 22.24
CA ARG A 52 5.71 9.37 22.28
C ARG A 52 6.58 8.70 21.19
N ASP A 53 6.24 7.48 20.81
CA ASP A 53 6.92 6.67 19.80
C ASP A 53 5.92 6.35 18.68
N ASN A 54 5.64 7.36 17.84
CA ASN A 54 4.72 7.24 16.72
C ASN A 54 5.42 7.02 15.36
N GLU A 55 6.74 6.84 15.36
CA GLU A 55 7.54 6.64 14.14
C GLU A 55 7.09 5.42 13.31
N PHE A 56 6.38 4.48 13.94
CA PHE A 56 5.82 3.34 13.24
C PHE A 56 4.60 3.70 12.37
N TYR A 57 3.96 4.87 12.55
CA TYR A 57 2.82 5.29 11.74
C TYR A 57 3.27 6.06 10.49
N VAL A 58 2.80 5.59 9.32
CA VAL A 58 3.06 6.24 8.04
C VAL A 58 1.91 7.19 7.68
N PRO A 59 2.12 8.51 7.59
CA PRO A 59 1.05 9.50 7.40
C PRO A 59 0.61 9.62 5.93
N VAL A 60 0.10 8.52 5.37
CA VAL A 60 -0.28 8.42 3.95
C VAL A 60 -1.34 9.45 3.57
N ARG A 61 -2.36 9.67 4.43
CA ARG A 61 -3.43 10.63 4.15
C ARG A 61 -2.88 12.04 3.96
N GLU A 62 -2.09 12.50 4.91
CA GLU A 62 -1.50 13.84 4.86
C GLU A 62 -0.62 14.02 3.62
N TYR A 63 0.24 13.03 3.36
CA TYR A 63 1.12 13.04 2.21
C TYR A 63 0.36 13.10 0.88
N LEU A 64 -0.65 12.25 0.68
CA LEU A 64 -1.42 12.23 -0.56
C LEU A 64 -2.31 13.48 -0.73
N THR A 65 -2.92 13.96 0.35
CA THR A 65 -3.78 15.16 0.31
C THR A 65 -2.98 16.42 -0.01
N GLY A 66 -1.74 16.53 0.50
CA GLY A 66 -0.84 17.65 0.23
C GLY A 66 -0.06 17.57 -1.09
N HIS A 67 -0.14 16.44 -1.81
CA HIS A 67 0.64 16.26 -3.03
C HIS A 67 0.06 17.01 -4.22
N GLU A 68 0.90 17.63 -5.05
CA GLU A 68 0.49 18.38 -6.25
C GLU A 68 -0.32 17.55 -7.24
N ASP A 69 0.05 16.27 -7.42
CA ASP A 69 -0.64 15.30 -8.29
C ASP A 69 -1.79 14.55 -7.60
N ARG A 70 -2.30 15.01 -6.44
CA ARG A 70 -3.31 14.27 -5.65
C ARG A 70 -4.53 13.81 -6.46
N THR A 71 -4.95 14.61 -7.46
CA THR A 71 -6.09 14.31 -8.33
C THR A 71 -5.87 13.08 -9.22
N ARG A 72 -4.64 12.61 -9.34
CA ARG A 72 -4.22 11.46 -10.13
C ARG A 72 -3.91 10.22 -9.27
N THR A 73 -4.03 10.32 -7.95
CA THR A 73 -3.66 9.23 -7.02
C THR A 73 -4.64 8.05 -7.02
N TYR A 74 -5.87 8.27 -7.44
CA TYR A 74 -6.88 7.22 -7.62
C TYR A 74 -7.32 7.12 -9.08
N SER A 75 -7.55 5.89 -9.55
CA SER A 75 -8.21 5.70 -10.85
C SER A 75 -9.64 6.24 -10.80
N LYS A 76 -10.10 6.89 -11.88
CA LYS A 76 -11.44 7.51 -11.90
C LYS A 76 -12.58 6.51 -11.79
N VAL A 77 -12.39 5.31 -12.32
CA VAL A 77 -13.39 4.24 -12.44
C VAL A 77 -13.10 3.03 -11.57
N ASP A 78 -12.20 3.18 -10.59
CA ASP A 78 -11.83 2.15 -9.62
C ASP A 78 -11.84 2.72 -8.20
N THR A 79 -12.09 1.86 -7.21
CA THR A 79 -11.98 2.22 -5.80
C THR A 79 -10.54 2.23 -5.30
N HIS A 80 -9.61 1.65 -6.05
CA HIS A 80 -8.20 1.54 -5.72
C HIS A 80 -7.37 2.71 -6.25
N PHE A 81 -6.12 2.74 -5.83
CA PHE A 81 -5.13 3.68 -6.35
C PHE A 81 -4.93 3.51 -7.87
N SER A 82 -4.57 4.60 -8.52
CA SER A 82 -3.85 4.57 -9.79
C SER A 82 -2.41 4.07 -9.58
N PRO A 83 -1.66 3.75 -10.64
CA PRO A 83 -0.23 3.44 -10.52
C PRO A 83 0.56 4.56 -9.82
N LEU A 84 0.22 5.83 -10.07
CA LEU A 84 0.84 6.97 -9.38
C LEU A 84 0.53 6.97 -7.88
N GLY A 85 -0.72 6.69 -7.48
CA GLY A 85 -1.09 6.61 -6.06
C GLY A 85 -0.35 5.48 -5.33
N CYS A 86 -0.17 4.33 -5.99
CA CYS A 86 0.64 3.23 -5.46
C CYS A 86 2.11 3.62 -5.31
N TYR A 87 2.69 4.28 -6.31
CA TYR A 87 4.06 4.78 -6.25
C TYR A 87 4.26 5.79 -5.12
N LEU A 88 3.37 6.77 -4.98
CA LEU A 88 3.47 7.78 -3.92
C LEU A 88 3.32 7.15 -2.52
N THR A 89 2.42 6.16 -2.38
CA THR A 89 2.28 5.42 -1.13
C THR A 89 3.52 4.57 -0.85
N HIS A 90 4.07 3.89 -1.85
CA HIS A 90 5.35 3.22 -1.73
C HIS A 90 6.46 4.19 -1.30
N LYS A 91 6.57 5.35 -1.94
CA LYS A 91 7.58 6.37 -1.64
C LYS A 91 7.54 6.82 -0.18
N ILE A 92 6.35 7.11 0.38
CA ILE A 92 6.24 7.53 1.79
C ILE A 92 6.51 6.36 2.76
N ILE A 93 6.15 5.12 2.42
CA ILE A 93 6.52 3.94 3.22
C ILE A 93 8.04 3.79 3.24
N MET A 94 8.71 3.84 2.08
CA MET A 94 10.17 3.73 1.99
C MET A 94 10.89 4.87 2.71
N ALA A 95 10.39 6.11 2.59
CA ALA A 95 10.92 7.25 3.33
C ALA A 95 10.83 7.05 4.85
N SER A 96 9.74 6.46 5.36
CA SER A 96 9.60 6.12 6.78
C SER A 96 10.61 5.07 7.25
N LEU A 97 11.17 4.28 6.34
CA LEU A 97 12.23 3.29 6.57
C LEU A 97 13.64 3.86 6.32
N GLY A 98 13.76 5.18 6.12
CA GLY A 98 15.03 5.83 5.84
C GLY A 98 15.55 5.61 4.39
N VAL A 99 14.71 5.10 3.49
CA VAL A 99 15.10 4.81 2.11
C VAL A 99 14.55 5.88 1.16
N THR A 100 15.44 6.50 0.41
CA THR A 100 15.07 7.46 -0.64
C THR A 100 14.78 6.74 -1.95
N VAL A 101 13.57 6.95 -2.47
CA VAL A 101 13.12 6.40 -3.76
C VAL A 101 13.24 7.47 -4.83
N GLY A 102 13.91 7.13 -5.94
CA GLY A 102 14.05 8.02 -7.09
C GLY A 102 12.74 8.35 -7.79
N SER A 103 12.72 9.39 -8.61
CA SER A 103 11.55 9.75 -9.41
C SER A 103 11.33 8.77 -10.56
N VAL A 104 10.06 8.55 -10.89
CA VAL A 104 9.63 7.68 -11.98
C VAL A 104 8.71 8.45 -12.92
N PRO A 105 8.96 8.48 -14.22
CA PRO A 105 8.05 9.11 -15.18
C PRO A 105 6.80 8.25 -15.40
N PHE A 106 5.63 8.88 -15.35
CA PHE A 106 4.31 8.26 -15.58
C PHE A 106 3.75 8.74 -16.93
N ASN A 107 4.32 8.28 -18.03
CA ASN A 107 4.01 8.72 -19.39
C ASN A 107 3.28 7.67 -20.24
N ARG A 108 3.25 6.39 -19.84
CA ARG A 108 2.55 5.30 -20.55
C ARG A 108 1.05 5.34 -20.23
N ARG A 109 0.23 5.66 -21.23
CA ARG A 109 -1.24 5.74 -21.09
C ARG A 109 -1.87 4.35 -21.27
N VAL A 110 -2.72 3.95 -20.33
CA VAL A 110 -3.47 2.68 -20.38
C VAL A 110 -4.94 2.96 -20.12
N VAL A 111 -5.81 2.40 -20.95
CA VAL A 111 -7.25 2.46 -20.73
C VAL A 111 -7.63 1.41 -19.69
N ALA A 112 -8.23 1.84 -18.59
CA ALA A 112 -8.67 0.99 -17.49
C ALA A 112 -10.18 1.10 -17.29
N MET A 113 -10.83 -0.03 -16.96
CA MET A 113 -12.26 -0.08 -16.69
C MET A 113 -12.56 -0.05 -15.17
N GLY A 114 -11.68 -0.62 -14.36
CA GLY A 114 -11.77 -0.64 -12.90
C GLY A 114 -12.96 -1.42 -12.33
N ASP A 115 -13.00 -1.52 -11.01
CA ASP A 115 -14.03 -2.27 -10.27
C ASP A 115 -15.39 -1.56 -10.23
N VAL A 116 -15.42 -0.25 -10.39
CA VAL A 116 -16.65 0.55 -10.48
C VAL A 116 -17.12 0.64 -11.94
N GLY A 117 -16.22 0.98 -12.87
CA GLY A 117 -16.54 1.17 -14.28
C GLY A 117 -17.14 -0.09 -14.92
N SER A 118 -16.67 -1.27 -14.55
CA SER A 118 -17.16 -2.56 -15.04
C SER A 118 -18.59 -2.90 -14.61
N ARG A 119 -19.16 -2.19 -13.64
CA ARG A 119 -20.53 -2.42 -13.15
C ARG A 119 -21.62 -1.73 -13.96
N PHE A 120 -21.26 -0.96 -14.98
CA PHE A 120 -22.21 -0.30 -15.87
C PHE A 120 -22.42 -1.13 -17.13
N PRO A 121 -23.48 -1.96 -17.22
CA PRO A 121 -23.62 -2.97 -18.28
C PRO A 121 -23.92 -2.38 -19.67
N ALA A 122 -24.49 -1.19 -19.74
CA ALA A 122 -24.88 -0.55 -21.01
C ALA A 122 -23.80 0.35 -21.62
N ALA A 123 -22.88 0.84 -20.79
CA ALA A 123 -21.77 1.68 -21.22
C ALA A 123 -20.63 1.52 -20.22
N HIS A 124 -19.70 0.60 -20.49
CA HIS A 124 -18.52 0.45 -19.65
C HIS A 124 -17.79 1.78 -19.53
N LEU A 125 -17.70 2.28 -18.30
CA LEU A 125 -16.97 3.49 -18.02
C LEU A 125 -15.48 3.16 -17.93
N CYS A 126 -14.70 3.81 -18.79
CA CYS A 126 -13.25 3.68 -18.81
C CYS A 126 -12.59 4.98 -18.35
N SER A 127 -11.40 4.87 -17.79
CA SER A 127 -10.49 5.99 -17.56
C SER A 127 -9.15 5.72 -18.22
N VAL A 128 -8.37 6.78 -18.39
CA VAL A 128 -6.97 6.65 -18.80
C VAL A 128 -6.11 6.82 -17.56
N ASP A 129 -5.46 5.75 -17.16
CA ASP A 129 -4.47 5.78 -16.11
C ASP A 129 -3.06 5.90 -16.71
N HIS A 130 -2.17 6.54 -15.97
CA HIS A 130 -0.78 6.72 -16.37
C HIS A 130 0.08 5.72 -15.61
N TYR A 131 0.75 4.86 -16.37
CA TYR A 131 1.66 3.84 -15.87
C TYR A 131 3.11 4.30 -15.95
N PRO A 132 4.00 3.73 -15.11
CA PRO A 132 5.41 4.06 -15.16
C PRO A 132 6.04 3.66 -16.49
N ASP A 133 7.02 4.43 -16.92
CA ASP A 133 7.90 4.08 -18.02
C ASP A 133 9.07 3.23 -17.49
N LEU A 134 8.96 1.93 -17.69
CA LEU A 134 9.92 0.96 -17.17
C LEU A 134 11.35 1.14 -17.71
N GLY A 135 11.47 1.70 -18.92
CA GLY A 135 12.77 1.96 -19.53
C GLY A 135 13.58 3.09 -18.87
N HIS A 136 12.91 3.89 -18.01
CA HIS A 136 13.50 5.05 -17.33
C HIS A 136 13.38 4.96 -15.81
N MET A 137 13.23 3.76 -15.27
CA MET A 137 13.07 3.54 -13.82
C MET A 137 14.43 3.23 -13.16
N GLU A 138 15.16 4.27 -12.79
CA GLU A 138 16.40 4.09 -12.02
C GLU A 138 16.11 3.40 -10.66
N GLY A 139 16.88 2.36 -10.35
CA GLY A 139 16.74 1.58 -9.11
C GLY A 139 15.61 0.54 -9.10
N TYR A 140 14.82 0.42 -10.19
CA TYR A 140 13.74 -0.57 -10.32
C TYR A 140 14.01 -1.62 -11.40
N THR A 141 15.26 -1.76 -11.81
CA THR A 141 15.70 -2.45 -13.04
C THR A 141 15.61 -3.97 -12.98
N VAL A 142 15.45 -4.55 -11.80
CA VAL A 142 15.39 -6.00 -11.65
C VAL A 142 13.97 -6.43 -11.31
N ASP A 143 13.35 -7.20 -12.22
CA ASP A 143 12.08 -7.85 -11.93
C ASP A 143 12.27 -8.92 -10.85
N PRO A 144 11.48 -8.89 -9.77
CA PRO A 144 11.54 -9.90 -8.74
C PRO A 144 10.98 -11.23 -9.27
N GLU A 145 11.57 -12.33 -8.85
CA GLU A 145 11.03 -13.66 -9.06
C GLU A 145 9.92 -13.94 -8.04
N ARG A 146 8.77 -14.41 -8.50
CA ARG A 146 7.74 -14.93 -7.61
C ARG A 146 8.05 -16.40 -7.27
N VAL A 147 8.60 -16.61 -6.06
CA VAL A 147 9.06 -17.94 -5.61
C VAL A 147 7.99 -18.75 -4.90
N GLU A 148 6.92 -18.10 -4.41
CA GLU A 148 5.78 -18.79 -3.79
C GLU A 148 4.47 -18.09 -4.11
N LEU A 149 3.42 -18.87 -4.35
CA LEU A 149 2.03 -18.45 -4.38
C LEU A 149 1.16 -19.48 -3.63
N VAL A 150 0.52 -19.03 -2.56
CA VAL A 150 -0.52 -19.79 -1.85
C VAL A 150 -1.83 -19.06 -2.03
N GLU A 151 -2.82 -19.74 -2.60
CA GLU A 151 -4.17 -19.17 -2.74
C GLU A 151 -4.93 -19.28 -1.42
N GLY A 152 -5.57 -18.19 -1.01
CA GLY A 152 -6.43 -18.13 0.16
C GLY A 152 -7.91 -18.22 -0.20
N ALA A 153 -8.74 -18.63 0.76
CA ALA A 153 -10.19 -18.63 0.61
C ALA A 153 -10.72 -17.19 0.44
N ARG A 154 -11.30 -16.89 -0.73
CA ARG A 154 -11.76 -15.53 -1.06
C ARG A 154 -10.66 -14.47 -0.84
N GLN A 155 -9.43 -14.80 -1.22
CA GLN A 155 -8.22 -13.99 -1.08
C GLN A 155 -7.65 -13.91 0.35
N ILE A 156 -8.44 -14.00 1.42
CA ILE A 156 -7.91 -14.03 2.79
C ILE A 156 -7.04 -15.28 2.98
N GLY A 157 -5.82 -15.09 3.47
CA GLY A 157 -4.81 -16.14 3.58
C GLY A 157 -3.97 -16.33 2.32
N MET A 158 -4.23 -15.58 1.23
CA MET A 158 -3.33 -15.57 0.09
C MET A 158 -1.95 -15.09 0.53
N ARG A 159 -0.91 -15.78 0.06
CA ARG A 159 0.48 -15.41 0.30
C ARG A 159 1.26 -15.47 -1.01
N ILE A 160 2.03 -14.41 -1.24
CA ILE A 160 2.95 -14.33 -2.36
C ILE A 160 4.32 -13.97 -1.81
N VAL A 161 5.35 -14.69 -2.23
CA VAL A 161 6.74 -14.41 -1.87
C VAL A 161 7.50 -14.05 -3.13
N TYR A 162 8.23 -12.96 -3.06
CA TYR A 162 9.11 -12.46 -4.10
C TYR A 162 10.57 -12.50 -3.63
N ALA A 163 11.45 -12.99 -4.48
CA ALA A 163 12.90 -12.91 -4.30
C ALA A 163 13.49 -11.96 -5.32
N ASN A 164 14.35 -11.06 -4.86
CA ASN A 164 15.07 -10.11 -5.70
C ASN A 164 16.49 -9.88 -5.16
N PRO A 165 17.44 -10.76 -5.46
CA PRO A 165 18.82 -10.64 -4.98
C PRO A 165 19.52 -9.33 -5.39
N GLY A 166 19.06 -8.70 -6.50
CA GLY A 166 19.56 -7.41 -6.98
C GLY A 166 18.88 -6.18 -6.41
N ALA A 167 17.95 -6.36 -5.44
CA ALA A 167 17.23 -5.24 -4.85
C ALA A 167 18.14 -4.25 -4.13
N PRO A 168 17.83 -2.93 -4.16
CA PRO A 168 18.65 -1.91 -3.46
C PRO A 168 18.70 -2.10 -1.94
N VAL A 169 17.65 -2.65 -1.34
CA VAL A 169 17.55 -2.89 0.11
C VAL A 169 17.70 -4.39 0.39
N GLN A 170 18.87 -4.77 0.90
CA GLN A 170 19.19 -6.15 1.22
C GLN A 170 18.56 -6.55 2.58
N LYS A 171 17.22 -6.46 2.64
CA LYS A 171 16.41 -6.80 3.80
C LYS A 171 15.20 -7.63 3.36
N LYS A 172 14.66 -8.40 4.30
CA LYS A 172 13.43 -9.15 4.17
C LYS A 172 12.26 -8.36 4.76
N ALA A 173 11.20 -8.15 3.98
CA ALA A 173 10.02 -7.44 4.43
C ALA A 173 8.75 -8.29 4.28
N ILE A 174 7.81 -8.17 5.23
CA ILE A 174 6.49 -8.79 5.17
C ILE A 174 5.44 -7.69 5.23
N ALA A 175 4.45 -7.75 4.33
CA ALA A 175 3.25 -6.93 4.39
C ALA A 175 2.01 -7.78 4.67
N PHE A 176 1.36 -7.53 5.81
CA PHE A 176 0.00 -7.99 6.11
C PHE A 176 -0.96 -6.92 5.62
N ALA A 177 -1.68 -7.21 4.53
CA ALA A 177 -2.36 -6.16 3.79
C ALA A 177 -3.58 -6.72 3.02
N ASN A 178 -4.12 -5.93 2.10
CA ASN A 178 -5.30 -6.25 1.30
C ASN A 178 -5.11 -5.85 -0.19
N SER A 179 -6.22 -5.72 -0.93
CA SER A 179 -6.24 -5.44 -2.37
C SER A 179 -5.50 -4.17 -2.82
N PHE A 180 -5.21 -3.23 -1.93
CA PHE A 180 -4.36 -2.08 -2.28
C PHE A 180 -2.89 -2.48 -2.43
N PHE A 181 -2.46 -3.51 -1.70
CA PHE A 181 -1.12 -4.05 -1.87
C PHE A 181 -1.05 -5.01 -3.05
N GLU A 182 -1.98 -5.98 -3.14
CA GLU A 182 -1.89 -7.01 -4.17
C GLU A 182 -3.25 -7.43 -4.71
N LEU A 183 -3.41 -7.35 -6.01
CA LEU A 183 -4.52 -7.88 -6.78
C LEU A 183 -4.15 -7.89 -8.29
N GLY A 184 -3.07 -8.60 -8.66
CA GLY A 184 -2.76 -8.79 -10.07
C GLY A 184 -1.41 -8.30 -10.59
N LEU A 185 -0.35 -8.25 -9.78
CA LEU A 185 1.06 -8.13 -10.24
C LEU A 185 1.38 -6.94 -11.16
N GLU A 186 0.71 -5.79 -11.00
CA GLU A 186 0.92 -4.61 -11.82
C GLU A 186 1.31 -3.39 -10.99
N ALA A 187 1.81 -2.34 -11.65
CA ALA A 187 2.25 -1.10 -11.03
C ALA A 187 1.13 -0.32 -10.28
N ASN A 188 -0.12 -0.70 -10.47
CA ASN A 188 -1.28 -0.23 -9.70
C ASN A 188 -1.47 -1.01 -8.38
N ARG A 189 -0.44 -1.75 -7.92
CA ARG A 189 -0.41 -2.44 -6.62
C ARG A 189 0.90 -2.12 -5.90
N ILE A 190 0.81 -1.93 -4.58
CA ILE A 190 1.97 -1.52 -3.78
C ILE A 190 3.02 -2.65 -3.71
N SER A 191 2.60 -3.92 -3.70
CA SER A 191 3.53 -5.07 -3.71
C SER A 191 4.44 -5.08 -4.93
N TRP A 192 3.94 -4.64 -6.10
CA TRP A 192 4.74 -4.53 -7.31
C TRP A 192 5.94 -3.59 -7.13
N TRP A 193 5.74 -2.50 -6.40
CA TRP A 193 6.80 -1.54 -6.06
C TRP A 193 7.71 -2.08 -4.96
N MET A 194 7.13 -2.62 -3.88
CA MET A 194 7.89 -3.12 -2.72
C MET A 194 8.80 -4.29 -3.08
N SER A 195 8.33 -5.24 -3.89
CA SER A 195 9.11 -6.41 -4.29
C SER A 195 10.35 -6.08 -5.11
N ARG A 196 10.40 -4.91 -5.74
CA ARG A 196 11.58 -4.42 -6.47
C ARG A 196 12.64 -3.79 -5.57
N TRP A 197 12.27 -3.43 -4.34
CA TRP A 197 13.16 -2.74 -3.41
C TRP A 197 13.76 -3.63 -2.35
N PHE A 198 13.12 -4.75 -2.00
CA PHE A 198 13.60 -5.66 -0.97
C PHE A 198 14.16 -6.96 -1.57
N SER A 199 15.24 -7.48 -0.98
CA SER A 199 15.83 -8.76 -1.42
C SER A 199 14.87 -9.94 -1.26
N GLU A 200 13.95 -9.86 -0.30
CA GLU A 200 12.84 -10.79 -0.14
C GLU A 200 11.61 -10.01 0.34
N PHE A 201 10.48 -10.16 -0.35
CA PHE A 201 9.24 -9.48 0.02
C PHE A 201 8.09 -10.47 0.06
N HIS A 202 7.39 -10.53 1.21
CA HIS A 202 6.21 -11.35 1.41
C HIS A 202 4.97 -10.47 1.47
N PHE A 203 4.00 -10.77 0.64
CA PHE A 203 2.64 -10.26 0.78
C PHE A 203 1.76 -11.33 1.40
N ILE A 204 0.99 -10.98 2.42
CA ILE A 204 -0.01 -11.84 3.05
C ILE A 204 -1.33 -11.07 3.11
N TRP A 205 -2.36 -11.63 2.48
CA TRP A 205 -3.68 -11.06 2.57
C TRP A 205 -4.30 -11.36 3.93
N SER A 206 -4.11 -10.47 4.87
CA SER A 206 -4.61 -10.60 6.23
C SER A 206 -4.90 -9.23 6.84
N PRO A 207 -5.99 -9.07 7.59
CA PRO A 207 -6.25 -7.87 8.39
C PRO A 207 -5.39 -7.81 9.66
N GLU A 208 -4.74 -8.91 10.01
CA GLU A 208 -3.96 -9.05 11.24
C GLU A 208 -2.53 -9.50 10.96
N VAL A 209 -1.61 -9.14 11.87
CA VAL A 209 -0.24 -9.63 11.86
C VAL A 209 -0.22 -11.06 12.39
N ASP A 210 0.23 -11.99 11.57
CA ASP A 210 0.49 -13.37 11.97
C ASP A 210 1.88 -13.47 12.60
N PHE A 211 1.93 -13.48 13.92
CA PHE A 211 3.20 -13.54 14.67
C PHE A 211 3.92 -14.89 14.53
N ASP A 212 3.20 -15.99 14.34
CA ASP A 212 3.82 -17.31 14.12
C ASP A 212 4.55 -17.32 12.78
N TYR A 213 3.94 -16.70 11.75
CA TYR A 213 4.61 -16.53 10.47
C TYR A 213 5.81 -15.59 10.54
N VAL A 214 5.70 -14.49 11.29
CA VAL A 214 6.82 -13.57 11.53
C VAL A 214 7.98 -14.29 12.21
N GLU A 215 7.72 -15.12 13.21
CA GLU A 215 8.77 -15.91 13.89
C GLU A 215 9.43 -16.94 12.97
N LYS A 216 8.65 -17.57 12.10
CA LYS A 216 9.16 -18.52 11.11
C LYS A 216 10.07 -17.85 10.09
N VAL A 217 9.66 -16.70 9.56
CA VAL A 217 10.36 -16.00 8.48
C VAL A 217 11.51 -15.13 8.98
N ARG A 218 11.39 -14.58 10.19
CA ARG A 218 12.34 -13.64 10.81
C ARG A 218 12.66 -12.46 9.88
N PRO A 219 11.68 -11.64 9.53
CA PRO A 219 11.90 -10.49 8.66
C PRO A 219 12.63 -9.38 9.40
N ASP A 220 13.25 -8.48 8.65
CA ASP A 220 13.78 -7.21 9.18
C ASP A 220 12.66 -6.18 9.37
N ILE A 221 11.61 -6.25 8.54
CA ILE A 221 10.54 -5.26 8.47
C ILE A 221 9.18 -5.96 8.40
N VAL A 222 8.22 -5.45 9.18
CA VAL A 222 6.80 -5.82 9.10
C VAL A 222 5.97 -4.58 8.81
N ILE A 223 5.14 -4.66 7.78
CA ILE A 223 4.16 -3.64 7.41
C ILE A 223 2.76 -4.19 7.67
N ALA A 224 1.96 -3.50 8.47
CA ALA A 224 0.54 -3.80 8.61
C ALA A 224 -0.28 -2.71 7.92
N GLN A 225 -1.10 -3.10 6.94
CA GLN A 225 -1.92 -2.15 6.20
C GLN A 225 -3.41 -2.41 6.41
N THR A 226 -4.17 -1.35 6.57
CA THR A 226 -5.63 -1.36 6.54
C THR A 226 -6.15 -0.21 5.69
N ILE A 227 -7.46 -0.18 5.44
CA ILE A 227 -8.14 0.91 4.72
C ILE A 227 -9.01 1.67 5.71
N GLU A 228 -9.22 2.96 5.49
CA GLU A 228 -10.05 3.83 6.31
C GLU A 228 -11.44 3.23 6.62
N ARG A 229 -12.12 2.67 5.60
CA ARG A 229 -13.44 2.03 5.76
C ARG A 229 -13.45 0.81 6.68
N PHE A 230 -12.29 0.21 6.93
CA PHE A 230 -12.16 -0.98 7.79
C PHE A 230 -11.80 -0.64 9.23
N LEU A 231 -11.58 0.62 9.56
CA LEU A 231 -11.26 1.06 10.94
C LEU A 231 -12.41 0.84 11.93
N VAL A 232 -13.63 0.63 11.44
CA VAL A 232 -14.78 0.22 12.28
C VAL A 232 -14.60 -1.19 12.86
N ARG A 233 -13.67 -1.97 12.31
CA ARG A 233 -13.29 -3.31 12.77
C ARG A 233 -11.87 -3.24 13.31
N ALA A 234 -11.71 -2.78 14.55
CA ALA A 234 -10.38 -2.78 15.16
C ALA A 234 -9.83 -4.22 15.18
N PRO A 235 -8.57 -4.45 14.80
CA PRO A 235 -7.93 -5.74 14.92
C PRO A 235 -7.98 -6.21 16.37
N ARG A 236 -8.30 -7.48 16.58
CA ARG A 236 -8.50 -8.04 17.94
C ARG A 236 -7.18 -8.41 18.64
N ARG A 237 -6.05 -8.42 17.92
CA ARG A 237 -4.72 -8.80 18.45
C ARG A 237 -3.60 -7.90 17.95
#